data_0984f8a599803b068edfc842758d24e6
#
_entry.id   0984f8a599803b068edfc842758d24e6
#
_cell.length_a   1.000
_cell.length_b   1.000
_cell.length_c   1.000
_cell.angle_alpha   90.00
_cell.angle_beta   90.00
_cell.angle_gamma   90.00
#
_symmetry.space_group_name_H-M   'P 1'
#
loop_
_entity.id
_entity.type
_entity.pdbx_description
1 polymer ?
#
loop_
_entity_poly.entity_id
_entity_poly.type
_entity_poly.pdbx_seq_one_letter_code
_entity_poly.pdbx_strand_id
1 'polypeptide(L)'
;MIAWSIEAALQSGCFDKIIVSTDDIEIAEVARQCGAQVPFIRPADLSDDHTGTNAVIAHAISWLGEQGSSPELVCCLYATAPFVSVDSLRRGLTLLKETGSDYAFSVTSYAFPIQRAIRITPAGNVNMFNPEHFNTRSQDLEEAYHDAGQFYWGRADAWLQGRIIFSSAAAPVILPRHRVQDIDTPEDWTHAEWMFRALQAQTNGALQA
;
A
#
# COMPACT_ATOMS: atom_id res chain seq x y z
N MET A 1 -6.90 1.69 13.52
CA MET A 1 -5.86 1.30 12.55
C MET A 1 -5.26 2.50 11.84
N ILE A 2 -6.04 3.41 11.29
CA ILE A 2 -5.58 4.62 10.56
C ILE A 2 -4.51 5.46 11.28
N ALA A 3 -4.50 5.47 12.62
CA ALA A 3 -3.52 6.19 13.41
C ALA A 3 -2.06 5.78 13.09
N TRP A 4 -1.81 4.50 12.85
CA TRP A 4 -0.46 4.00 12.51
C TRP A 4 0.04 4.56 11.18
N SER A 5 -0.83 4.60 10.18
CA SER A 5 -0.50 5.16 8.87
C SER A 5 -0.26 6.67 8.95
N ILE A 6 -1.10 7.40 9.70
CA ILE A 6 -0.93 8.85 9.91
C ILE A 6 0.37 9.13 10.68
N GLU A 7 0.66 8.37 11.74
CA GLU A 7 1.88 8.54 12.54
C GLU A 7 3.13 8.29 11.70
N ALA A 8 3.17 7.20 10.92
CA ALA A 8 4.29 6.92 10.02
C ALA A 8 4.48 8.03 8.97
N ALA A 9 3.39 8.57 8.43
CA ALA A 9 3.44 9.70 7.49
C ALA A 9 4.03 10.95 8.16
N LEU A 10 3.56 11.32 9.35
CA LEU A 10 4.07 12.47 10.12
C LEU A 10 5.56 12.31 10.44
N GLN A 11 5.96 11.16 10.95
CA GLN A 11 7.35 10.88 11.32
C GLN A 11 8.29 10.78 10.12
N SER A 12 7.76 10.48 8.93
CA SER A 12 8.58 10.38 7.71
C SER A 12 9.21 11.72 7.31
N GLY A 13 8.53 12.83 7.62
CA GLY A 13 8.93 14.16 7.15
C GLY A 13 8.88 14.33 5.63
N CYS A 14 8.17 13.45 4.92
CA CYS A 14 8.07 13.48 3.45
C CYS A 14 6.93 14.36 2.94
N PHE A 15 6.01 14.77 3.81
CA PHE A 15 4.74 15.36 3.40
C PHE A 15 4.56 16.78 3.93
N ASP A 16 4.20 17.71 3.05
CA ASP A 16 3.76 19.07 3.41
C ASP A 16 2.34 19.04 3.99
N LYS A 17 1.50 18.09 3.52
CA LYS A 17 0.13 17.88 3.97
C LYS A 17 -0.18 16.40 4.04
N ILE A 18 -0.90 15.99 5.07
CA ILE A 18 -1.46 14.65 5.23
C ILE A 18 -2.98 14.82 5.26
N ILE A 19 -3.65 14.28 4.25
CA ILE A 19 -5.10 14.41 4.05
C ILE A 19 -5.73 13.02 4.15
N VAL A 20 -6.81 12.92 4.93
CA VAL A 20 -7.67 11.74 4.94
C VAL A 20 -8.95 12.06 4.17
N SER A 21 -9.22 11.28 3.14
CA SER A 21 -10.46 11.29 2.36
C SER A 21 -11.38 10.21 2.91
N THR A 22 -12.47 10.61 3.53
CA THR A 22 -13.48 9.71 4.09
C THR A 22 -14.86 10.35 3.99
N ASP A 23 -15.90 9.55 3.88
CA ASP A 23 -17.31 9.91 3.97
C ASP A 23 -17.86 9.76 5.41
N ASP A 24 -17.11 9.07 6.27
CA ASP A 24 -17.47 8.79 7.66
C ASP A 24 -16.95 9.89 8.60
N ILE A 25 -17.88 10.47 9.37
CA ILE A 25 -17.59 11.59 10.28
C ILE A 25 -16.75 11.13 11.49
N GLU A 26 -16.95 9.88 11.98
CA GLU A 26 -16.19 9.35 13.11
C GLU A 26 -14.73 9.09 12.70
N ILE A 27 -14.53 8.52 11.49
CA ILE A 27 -13.18 8.35 10.92
C ILE A 27 -12.52 9.72 10.72
N ALA A 28 -13.26 10.72 10.23
CA ALA A 28 -12.75 12.06 10.04
C ALA A 28 -12.27 12.69 11.36
N GLU A 29 -13.01 12.49 12.44
CA GLU A 29 -12.65 13.01 13.75
C GLU A 29 -11.40 12.32 14.31
N VAL A 30 -11.34 10.99 14.24
CA VAL A 30 -10.15 10.22 14.62
C VAL A 30 -8.91 10.65 13.82
N ALA A 31 -9.06 10.86 12.52
CA ALA A 31 -7.97 11.31 11.66
C ALA A 31 -7.43 12.69 12.09
N ARG A 32 -8.32 13.63 12.41
CA ARG A 32 -7.92 14.95 12.93
C ARG A 32 -7.20 14.86 14.26
N GLN A 33 -7.69 14.02 15.18
CA GLN A 33 -7.03 13.78 16.48
C GLN A 33 -5.64 13.19 16.30
N CYS A 34 -5.41 12.40 15.25
CA CYS A 34 -4.10 11.85 14.90
C CYS A 34 -3.19 12.83 14.16
N GLY A 35 -3.64 14.06 13.85
CA GLY A 35 -2.84 15.10 13.22
C GLY A 35 -2.97 15.19 11.69
N ALA A 36 -3.88 14.44 11.07
CA ALA A 36 -4.20 14.59 9.65
C ALA A 36 -5.24 15.69 9.42
N GLN A 37 -5.28 16.21 8.20
CA GLN A 37 -6.31 17.12 7.74
C GLN A 37 -7.47 16.34 7.10
N VAL A 38 -8.70 16.76 7.35
CA VAL A 38 -9.90 16.27 6.65
C VAL A 38 -10.63 17.50 6.10
N PRO A 39 -10.18 18.01 4.96
CA PRO A 39 -10.65 19.31 4.43
C PRO A 39 -12.00 19.22 3.73
N PHE A 40 -12.45 18.01 3.41
CA PHE A 40 -13.76 17.72 2.80
C PHE A 40 -14.30 16.41 3.34
N ILE A 41 -15.58 16.17 3.20
CA ILE A 41 -16.21 14.85 3.29
C ILE A 41 -16.26 14.28 1.88
N ARG A 42 -15.79 13.04 1.70
CA ARG A 42 -15.75 12.41 0.39
C ARG A 42 -17.16 12.27 -0.19
N PRO A 43 -17.38 12.66 -1.46
CA PRO A 43 -18.68 12.53 -2.11
C PRO A 43 -19.18 11.08 -2.14
N ALA A 44 -20.50 10.90 -2.06
CA ALA A 44 -21.12 9.57 -1.98
C ALA A 44 -20.86 8.70 -3.23
N ASP A 45 -20.74 9.32 -4.41
CA ASP A 45 -20.40 8.67 -5.67
C ASP A 45 -18.95 8.18 -5.76
N LEU A 46 -18.10 8.58 -4.80
CA LEU A 46 -16.73 8.08 -4.64
C LEU A 46 -16.56 7.21 -3.38
N SER A 47 -17.66 6.85 -2.72
CA SER A 47 -17.65 6.16 -1.41
C SER A 47 -18.34 4.80 -1.45
N ASP A 48 -18.65 4.28 -2.64
CA ASP A 48 -19.20 2.95 -2.81
C ASP A 48 -18.10 1.87 -2.83
N ASP A 49 -18.52 0.59 -2.75
CA ASP A 49 -17.62 -0.58 -2.72
C ASP A 49 -16.92 -0.83 -4.08
N HIS A 50 -17.27 -0.11 -5.14
CA HIS A 50 -16.76 -0.30 -6.50
C HIS A 50 -15.80 0.81 -6.95
N THR A 51 -15.77 1.92 -6.24
CA THR A 51 -14.92 3.05 -6.56
C THR A 51 -13.43 2.70 -6.32
N GLY A 52 -12.67 2.68 -7.40
CA GLY A 52 -11.23 2.41 -7.34
C GLY A 52 -10.44 3.54 -6.66
N THR A 53 -9.36 3.16 -6.01
CA THR A 53 -8.45 4.09 -5.29
C THR A 53 -8.01 5.28 -6.14
N ASN A 54 -7.76 5.09 -7.44
CA ASN A 54 -7.32 6.17 -8.33
C ASN A 54 -8.32 7.34 -8.40
N ALA A 55 -9.63 7.05 -8.46
CA ALA A 55 -10.66 8.08 -8.51
C ALA A 55 -10.68 8.92 -7.22
N VAL A 56 -10.50 8.27 -6.06
CA VAL A 56 -10.44 8.93 -4.76
C VAL A 56 -9.22 9.86 -4.66
N ILE A 57 -8.06 9.40 -5.15
CA ILE A 57 -6.84 10.21 -5.14
C ILE A 57 -6.96 11.38 -6.12
N ALA A 58 -7.46 11.14 -7.33
CA ALA A 58 -7.67 12.19 -8.32
C ALA A 58 -8.63 13.28 -7.81
N HIS A 59 -9.70 12.90 -7.08
CA HIS A 59 -10.59 13.85 -6.42
C HIS A 59 -9.84 14.73 -5.41
N ALA A 60 -9.03 14.13 -4.53
CA ALA A 60 -8.27 14.88 -3.53
C ALA A 60 -7.26 15.85 -4.18
N ILE A 61 -6.60 15.44 -5.25
CA ILE A 61 -5.68 16.30 -6.02
C ILE A 61 -6.43 17.45 -6.67
N SER A 62 -7.57 17.17 -7.31
CA SER A 62 -8.41 18.20 -7.96
C SER A 62 -8.92 19.23 -6.95
N TRP A 63 -9.43 18.75 -5.81
CA TRP A 63 -9.86 19.61 -4.72
C TRP A 63 -8.74 20.54 -4.23
N LEU A 64 -7.52 20.00 -4.04
CA LEU A 64 -6.36 20.83 -3.67
C LEU A 64 -6.04 21.89 -4.72
N GLY A 65 -6.14 21.55 -6.01
CA GLY A 65 -5.97 22.48 -7.12
C GLY A 65 -6.96 23.65 -7.07
N GLU A 66 -8.22 23.37 -6.79
CA GLU A 66 -9.27 24.38 -6.60
C GLU A 66 -9.00 25.32 -5.41
N GLN A 67 -8.30 24.82 -4.39
CA GLN A 67 -7.85 25.62 -3.25
C GLN A 67 -6.51 26.35 -3.49
N GLY A 68 -6.01 26.37 -4.74
CA GLY A 68 -4.76 27.00 -5.11
C GLY A 68 -3.49 26.25 -4.69
N SER A 69 -3.59 24.96 -4.37
CA SER A 69 -2.48 24.10 -3.99
C SER A 69 -2.35 22.93 -4.97
N SER A 70 -1.33 22.96 -5.84
CA SER A 70 -1.09 21.91 -6.84
C SER A 70 0.10 21.07 -6.41
N PRO A 71 -0.10 19.91 -5.81
CA PRO A 71 1.00 19.01 -5.45
C PRO A 71 1.68 18.47 -6.72
N GLU A 72 2.99 18.34 -6.70
CA GLU A 72 3.74 17.66 -7.78
C GLU A 72 3.73 16.15 -7.56
N LEU A 73 3.91 15.72 -6.32
CA LEU A 73 3.96 14.32 -5.92
C LEU A 73 2.89 14.02 -4.87
N VAL A 74 2.25 12.89 -5.00
CA VAL A 74 1.19 12.44 -4.11
C VAL A 74 1.45 10.99 -3.70
N CYS A 75 1.29 10.70 -2.41
CA CYS A 75 1.34 9.35 -1.90
C CYS A 75 -0.05 8.91 -1.46
N CYS A 76 -0.58 7.88 -2.09
CA CYS A 76 -1.69 7.12 -1.53
C CYS A 76 -1.13 6.21 -0.44
N LEU A 77 -1.59 6.38 0.78
CA LEU A 77 -1.22 5.56 1.93
C LEU A 77 -2.48 4.88 2.46
N TYR A 78 -2.49 3.55 2.49
CA TYR A 78 -3.67 2.82 2.95
C TYR A 78 -3.88 2.97 4.46
N ALA A 79 -5.12 3.17 4.85
CA ALA A 79 -5.52 3.27 6.25
C ALA A 79 -5.31 1.93 7.01
N THR A 80 -5.31 0.82 6.25
CA THR A 80 -5.15 -0.55 6.73
C THR A 80 -3.70 -1.06 6.65
N ALA A 81 -2.71 -0.15 6.67
CA ALA A 81 -1.28 -0.48 6.56
C ALA A 81 -0.53 -0.33 7.90
N PRO A 82 -0.80 -1.17 8.93
CA PRO A 82 -0.23 -1.01 10.27
C PRO A 82 1.29 -1.26 10.33
N PHE A 83 1.87 -1.83 9.28
CA PHE A 83 3.30 -2.16 9.20
C PHE A 83 4.11 -1.19 8.35
N VAL A 84 3.47 -0.15 7.80
CA VAL A 84 4.18 0.87 7.03
C VAL A 84 5.28 1.49 7.91
N SER A 85 6.46 1.67 7.33
CA SER A 85 7.58 2.26 8.05
C SER A 85 8.00 3.61 7.44
N VAL A 86 8.51 4.47 8.31
CA VAL A 86 9.10 5.76 7.95
C VAL A 86 10.15 5.59 6.84
N ASP A 87 11.05 4.60 7.00
CA ASP A 87 12.12 4.35 6.04
C ASP A 87 11.61 3.89 4.69
N SER A 88 10.54 3.09 4.66
CA SER A 88 9.93 2.64 3.40
C SER A 88 9.27 3.79 2.65
N LEU A 89 8.59 4.70 3.36
CA LEU A 89 8.01 5.91 2.76
C LEU A 89 9.10 6.82 2.17
N ARG A 90 10.19 7.05 2.90
CA ARG A 90 11.34 7.83 2.42
C ARG A 90 11.98 7.21 1.20
N ARG A 91 12.21 5.89 1.23
CA ARG A 91 12.75 5.14 0.08
C ARG A 91 11.86 5.27 -1.15
N GLY A 92 10.54 5.16 -0.99
CA GLY A 92 9.59 5.30 -2.10
C GLY A 92 9.67 6.68 -2.75
N LEU A 93 9.70 7.75 -1.95
CA LEU A 93 9.86 9.12 -2.44
C LEU A 93 11.20 9.33 -3.18
N THR A 94 12.29 8.82 -2.60
CA THR A 94 13.61 8.90 -3.21
C THR A 94 13.64 8.17 -4.55
N LEU A 95 13.13 6.94 -4.58
CA LEU A 95 13.10 6.10 -5.78
C LEU A 95 12.27 6.75 -6.91
N LEU A 96 11.10 7.31 -6.58
CA LEU A 96 10.27 8.02 -7.55
C LEU A 96 11.02 9.19 -8.20
N LYS A 97 11.75 9.97 -7.38
CA LYS A 97 12.52 11.13 -7.85
C LYS A 97 13.71 10.72 -8.69
N GLU A 98 14.45 9.69 -8.29
CA GLU A 98 15.67 9.23 -8.98
C GLU A 98 15.38 8.53 -10.29
N THR A 99 14.31 7.73 -10.37
CA THR A 99 13.96 7.00 -11.59
C THR A 99 13.17 7.82 -12.59
N GLY A 100 12.52 8.90 -12.14
CA GLY A 100 11.59 9.66 -12.97
C GLY A 100 10.33 8.88 -13.36
N SER A 101 10.05 7.77 -12.67
CA SER A 101 8.87 6.93 -12.91
C SER A 101 7.56 7.68 -12.63
N ASP A 102 6.46 7.20 -13.19
CA ASP A 102 5.12 7.69 -12.85
C ASP A 102 4.74 7.35 -11.41
N TYR A 103 5.15 6.14 -10.96
CA TYR A 103 4.86 5.63 -9.63
C TYR A 103 6.07 4.95 -8.99
N ALA A 104 6.10 4.92 -7.65
CA ALA A 104 6.94 4.06 -6.83
C ALA A 104 6.09 3.50 -5.68
N PHE A 105 5.90 2.19 -5.63
CA PHE A 105 4.95 1.59 -4.69
C PHE A 105 5.50 0.36 -3.98
N SER A 106 4.88 0.04 -2.86
CA SER A 106 5.26 -1.08 -2.01
C SER A 106 4.92 -2.42 -2.63
N VAL A 107 5.91 -3.31 -2.73
CA VAL A 107 5.75 -4.70 -3.18
C VAL A 107 6.44 -5.65 -2.23
N THR A 108 6.06 -6.92 -2.24
CA THR A 108 6.79 -7.99 -1.54
C THR A 108 6.85 -9.25 -2.41
N SER A 109 7.84 -10.11 -2.15
CA SER A 109 7.97 -11.36 -2.90
C SER A 109 6.93 -12.39 -2.46
N TYR A 110 6.47 -13.21 -3.40
CA TYR A 110 5.70 -14.41 -3.07
C TYR A 110 6.52 -15.37 -2.21
N ALA A 111 5.86 -16.02 -1.25
CA ALA A 111 6.52 -17.01 -0.39
C ALA A 111 6.90 -18.29 -1.16
N PHE A 112 6.16 -18.59 -2.22
CA PHE A 112 6.32 -19.75 -3.06
C PHE A 112 6.24 -19.34 -4.53
N PRO A 113 6.94 -20.03 -5.46
CA PRO A 113 6.89 -19.73 -6.88
C PRO A 113 5.46 -19.80 -7.44
N ILE A 114 4.98 -18.72 -8.01
CA ILE A 114 3.64 -18.65 -8.63
C ILE A 114 3.50 -19.60 -9.81
N GLN A 115 4.59 -19.89 -10.51
CA GLN A 115 4.64 -20.83 -11.63
C GLN A 115 4.27 -22.26 -11.21
N ARG A 116 4.41 -22.60 -9.92
CA ARG A 116 4.00 -23.90 -9.35
C ARG A 116 2.66 -23.86 -8.64
N ALA A 117 1.88 -22.79 -8.84
CA ALA A 117 0.54 -22.68 -8.26
C ALA A 117 -0.38 -23.80 -8.78
N ILE A 118 -1.25 -24.27 -7.89
CA ILE A 118 -2.24 -25.30 -8.16
C ILE A 118 -3.65 -24.73 -7.99
N ARG A 119 -4.61 -25.34 -8.68
CA ARG A 119 -6.04 -25.10 -8.51
C ARG A 119 -6.77 -26.37 -8.10
N ILE A 120 -7.84 -26.21 -7.35
CA ILE A 120 -8.79 -27.29 -7.07
C ILE A 120 -9.88 -27.23 -8.12
N THR A 121 -10.09 -28.36 -8.81
CA THR A 121 -11.15 -28.48 -9.83
C THR A 121 -12.52 -28.63 -9.17
N PRO A 122 -13.62 -28.41 -9.89
CA PRO A 122 -14.98 -28.66 -9.37
C PRO A 122 -15.20 -30.10 -8.88
N ALA A 123 -14.42 -31.07 -9.40
CA ALA A 123 -14.46 -32.48 -8.97
C ALA A 123 -13.60 -32.77 -7.71
N GLY A 124 -12.98 -31.74 -7.11
CA GLY A 124 -12.13 -31.87 -5.92
C GLY A 124 -10.71 -32.37 -6.20
N ASN A 125 -10.30 -32.47 -7.45
CA ASN A 125 -8.95 -32.88 -7.83
C ASN A 125 -8.01 -31.68 -7.94
N VAL A 126 -6.69 -31.91 -7.90
CA VAL A 126 -5.65 -30.91 -8.01
C VAL A 126 -5.09 -30.86 -9.43
N ASN A 127 -4.98 -29.65 -10.00
CA ASN A 127 -4.27 -29.36 -11.25
C ASN A 127 -3.31 -28.19 -11.08
N MET A 128 -2.14 -28.25 -11.73
CA MET A 128 -1.24 -27.10 -11.82
C MET A 128 -1.79 -26.07 -12.85
N PHE A 129 -1.51 -24.78 -12.59
CA PHE A 129 -1.74 -23.73 -13.59
C PHE A 129 -0.72 -23.85 -14.74
N ASN A 130 0.54 -24.15 -14.41
CA ASN A 130 1.66 -24.27 -15.35
C ASN A 130 2.33 -25.67 -15.20
N PRO A 131 1.77 -26.75 -15.81
CA PRO A 131 2.26 -28.11 -15.62
C PRO A 131 3.71 -28.32 -16.07
N GLU A 132 4.23 -27.50 -17.00
CA GLU A 132 5.60 -27.52 -17.50
C GLU A 132 6.64 -27.28 -16.39
N HIS A 133 6.26 -26.62 -15.31
CA HIS A 133 7.12 -26.35 -14.16
C HIS A 133 7.08 -27.42 -13.06
N PHE A 134 6.42 -28.55 -13.28
CA PHE A 134 6.30 -29.61 -12.26
C PHE A 134 7.68 -30.09 -11.75
N ASN A 135 8.64 -30.27 -12.64
CA ASN A 135 9.99 -30.73 -12.32
C ASN A 135 11.01 -29.59 -12.15
N THR A 136 10.62 -28.33 -12.31
CA THR A 136 11.54 -27.19 -12.16
C THR A 136 11.77 -26.91 -10.67
N ARG A 137 13.04 -26.79 -10.26
CA ARG A 137 13.37 -26.44 -8.86
C ARG A 137 12.96 -25.00 -8.58
N SER A 138 12.50 -24.74 -7.35
CA SER A 138 12.00 -23.41 -6.96
C SER A 138 13.03 -22.28 -7.16
N GLN A 139 14.32 -22.56 -6.93
CA GLN A 139 15.40 -21.60 -7.10
C GLN A 139 15.76 -21.29 -8.57
N ASP A 140 15.28 -22.09 -9.50
CA ASP A 140 15.53 -21.92 -10.93
C ASP A 140 14.35 -21.18 -11.64
N LEU A 141 13.29 -20.86 -10.87
CA LEU A 141 12.13 -20.10 -11.36
C LEU A 141 12.33 -18.62 -11.12
N GLU A 142 11.77 -17.80 -12.04
CA GLU A 142 11.77 -16.36 -11.90
C GLU A 142 11.05 -15.93 -10.62
N GLU A 143 11.69 -15.05 -9.85
CA GLU A 143 11.10 -14.48 -8.63
C GLU A 143 9.93 -13.57 -8.99
N ALA A 144 8.80 -13.76 -8.30
CA ALA A 144 7.60 -12.97 -8.51
C ALA A 144 7.29 -12.12 -7.26
N TYR A 145 6.70 -10.97 -7.52
CA TYR A 145 6.29 -10.02 -6.49
C TYR A 145 4.80 -9.74 -6.61
N HIS A 146 4.20 -9.31 -5.51
CA HIS A 146 2.84 -8.79 -5.49
C HIS A 146 2.79 -7.44 -4.77
N ASP A 147 1.71 -6.74 -4.99
CA ASP A 147 1.38 -5.52 -4.26
C ASP A 147 1.38 -5.80 -2.75
N ALA A 148 2.03 -4.94 -1.99
CA ALA A 148 2.06 -5.02 -0.54
C ALA A 148 0.89 -4.29 0.13
N GLY A 149 0.06 -3.57 -0.62
CA GLY A 149 -1.12 -2.87 -0.12
C GLY A 149 -0.83 -1.81 0.95
N GLN A 150 0.34 -1.17 0.91
CA GLN A 150 0.70 -0.18 1.94
C GLN A 150 0.72 1.25 1.42
N PHE A 151 1.52 1.53 0.40
CA PHE A 151 1.63 2.90 -0.14
C PHE A 151 2.03 2.91 -1.62
N TYR A 152 1.60 3.99 -2.28
CA TYR A 152 1.85 4.25 -3.69
C TYR A 152 2.22 5.73 -3.86
N TRP A 153 3.49 6.02 -4.01
CA TRP A 153 3.96 7.32 -4.45
C TRP A 153 3.69 7.48 -5.93
N GLY A 154 3.21 8.64 -6.35
CA GLY A 154 2.97 8.92 -7.77
C GLY A 154 3.08 10.39 -8.09
N ARG A 155 3.34 10.68 -9.35
CA ARG A 155 3.23 12.02 -9.90
C ARG A 155 1.75 12.40 -9.95
N ALA A 156 1.43 13.65 -9.60
CA ALA A 156 0.04 14.10 -9.58
C ALA A 156 -0.63 13.99 -10.97
N ASP A 157 0.11 14.28 -12.04
CA ASP A 157 -0.39 14.12 -13.41
C ASP A 157 -0.68 12.66 -13.78
N ALA A 158 0.10 11.71 -13.27
CA ALA A 158 -0.14 10.28 -13.48
C ALA A 158 -1.45 9.82 -12.79
N TRP A 159 -1.68 10.27 -11.56
CA TRP A 159 -2.92 10.04 -10.84
C TRP A 159 -4.14 10.64 -11.55
N LEU A 160 -4.05 11.92 -11.96
CA LEU A 160 -5.14 12.63 -12.64
C LEU A 160 -5.49 12.03 -14.00
N GLN A 161 -4.50 11.49 -14.72
CA GLN A 161 -4.70 10.82 -16.01
C GLN A 161 -5.09 9.35 -15.88
N GLY A 162 -5.15 8.80 -14.68
CA GLY A 162 -5.46 7.39 -14.46
C GLY A 162 -4.45 6.43 -15.08
N ARG A 163 -3.15 6.80 -15.11
CA ARG A 163 -2.12 5.92 -15.65
C ARG A 163 -2.04 4.63 -14.84
N ILE A 164 -1.72 3.54 -15.52
CA ILE A 164 -1.67 2.21 -14.90
C ILE A 164 -0.46 2.13 -13.94
N ILE A 165 -0.74 1.80 -12.67
CA ILE A 165 0.30 1.65 -11.64
C ILE A 165 1.19 0.44 -11.94
N PHE A 166 0.60 -0.72 -12.27
CA PHE A 166 1.36 -1.94 -12.57
C PHE A 166 1.83 -1.93 -14.03
N SER A 167 2.86 -1.15 -14.30
CA SER A 167 3.42 -0.96 -15.63
C SER A 167 4.93 -0.77 -15.58
N SER A 168 5.57 -0.74 -16.73
CA SER A 168 7.01 -0.45 -16.86
C SER A 168 7.39 0.98 -16.46
N ALA A 169 6.41 1.86 -16.26
CA ALA A 169 6.61 3.22 -15.75
C ALA A 169 6.55 3.31 -14.22
N ALA A 170 6.59 2.18 -13.52
CA ALA A 170 6.57 2.14 -12.06
C ALA A 170 7.82 1.46 -11.49
N ALA A 171 8.28 1.95 -10.33
CA ALA A 171 9.43 1.43 -9.61
C ALA A 171 8.98 0.69 -8.32
N PRO A 172 9.51 -0.52 -8.02
CA PRO A 172 9.10 -1.29 -6.86
C PRO A 172 9.89 -0.91 -5.61
N VAL A 173 9.19 -0.65 -4.50
CA VAL A 173 9.78 -0.56 -3.16
C VAL A 173 9.60 -1.92 -2.49
N ILE A 174 10.64 -2.76 -2.54
CA ILE A 174 10.56 -4.12 -2.01
C ILE A 174 10.57 -4.09 -0.49
N LEU A 175 9.53 -4.66 0.11
CA LEU A 175 9.36 -4.82 1.55
C LEU A 175 9.63 -6.27 1.97
N PRO A 176 10.19 -6.50 3.18
CA PRO A 176 10.30 -7.84 3.72
C PRO A 176 8.91 -8.43 4.01
N ARG A 177 8.67 -9.70 3.69
CA ARG A 177 7.38 -10.37 3.85
C ARG A 177 6.78 -10.28 5.25
N HIS A 178 7.62 -10.31 6.29
CA HIS A 178 7.18 -10.18 7.67
C HIS A 178 6.68 -8.77 8.05
N ARG A 179 6.63 -7.83 7.11
CA ARG A 179 6.07 -6.48 7.26
C ARG A 179 4.91 -6.24 6.28
N VAL A 180 4.38 -7.30 5.70
CA VAL A 180 3.27 -7.18 4.73
C VAL A 180 2.15 -8.12 5.13
N GLN A 181 0.99 -7.55 5.40
CA GLN A 181 -0.27 -8.26 5.59
C GLN A 181 -1.38 -7.36 5.06
N ASP A 182 -2.05 -7.82 4.05
CA ASP A 182 -3.31 -7.25 3.59
C ASP A 182 -4.43 -7.75 4.51
N ILE A 183 -5.35 -6.87 4.90
CA ILE A 183 -6.34 -7.17 5.95
C ILE A 183 -7.74 -7.06 5.35
N ASP A 184 -8.22 -8.16 4.78
CA ASP A 184 -9.54 -8.28 4.17
C ASP A 184 -10.49 -9.16 5.00
N THR A 185 -9.93 -10.07 5.79
CA THR A 185 -10.70 -11.07 6.54
C THR A 185 -10.35 -11.05 8.04
N PRO A 186 -11.20 -11.65 8.92
CA PRO A 186 -10.87 -11.86 10.33
C PRO A 186 -9.58 -12.70 10.55
N GLU A 187 -9.24 -13.59 9.62
CA GLU A 187 -8.00 -14.37 9.67
C GLU A 187 -6.79 -13.47 9.43
N ASP A 188 -6.87 -12.58 8.44
CA ASP A 188 -5.81 -11.60 8.16
C ASP A 188 -5.59 -10.66 9.35
N TRP A 189 -6.67 -10.25 10.00
CA TRP A 189 -6.58 -9.46 11.24
C TRP A 189 -5.81 -10.20 12.32
N THR A 190 -6.10 -11.48 12.53
CA THR A 190 -5.42 -12.31 13.52
C THR A 190 -3.94 -12.45 13.20
N HIS A 191 -3.59 -12.68 11.93
CA HIS A 191 -2.20 -12.71 11.46
C HIS A 191 -1.50 -11.37 11.68
N ALA A 192 -2.15 -10.27 11.33
CA ALA A 192 -1.60 -8.93 11.56
C ALA A 192 -1.30 -8.68 13.05
N GLU A 193 -2.18 -9.09 13.96
CA GLU A 193 -1.91 -8.98 15.40
C GLU A 193 -0.67 -9.77 15.85
N TRP A 194 -0.51 -11.00 15.37
CA TRP A 194 0.68 -11.82 15.70
C TRP A 194 1.95 -11.20 15.16
N MET A 195 1.93 -10.74 13.91
CA MET A 195 3.06 -10.06 13.29
C MET A 195 3.42 -8.78 14.04
N PHE A 196 2.43 -7.98 14.42
CA PHE A 196 2.63 -6.74 15.16
C PHE A 196 3.29 -6.99 16.53
N ARG A 197 2.81 -7.98 17.28
CA ARG A 197 3.41 -8.37 18.57
C ARG A 197 4.87 -8.83 18.40
N ALA A 198 5.15 -9.60 17.36
CA ALA A 198 6.52 -10.06 17.06
C ALA A 198 7.45 -8.89 16.72
N LEU A 199 7.00 -7.93 15.91
CA LEU A 199 7.77 -6.74 15.55
C LEU A 199 8.03 -5.83 16.77
N GLN A 200 7.03 -5.63 17.64
CA GLN A 200 7.21 -4.87 18.88
C GLN A 200 8.22 -5.54 19.83
N ALA A 201 8.19 -6.86 19.96
CA ALA A 201 9.14 -7.60 20.78
C ALA A 201 10.59 -7.44 20.27
N GLN A 202 10.81 -7.43 18.95
CA GLN A 202 12.11 -7.18 18.35
C GLN A 202 12.61 -5.76 18.64
N THR A 203 11.76 -4.75 18.52
CA THR A 203 12.10 -3.35 18.80
C THR A 203 12.46 -3.16 20.26
N ASN A 204 11.69 -3.72 21.18
CA ASN A 204 11.94 -3.63 22.63
C ASN A 204 13.17 -4.44 23.07
N GLY A 205 13.45 -5.58 22.43
CA GLY A 205 14.65 -6.40 22.69
C GLY A 205 15.95 -5.74 22.18
N ALA A 206 15.88 -5.02 21.06
CA ALA A 206 17.02 -4.26 20.53
C ALA A 206 17.40 -3.02 21.36
N LEU A 207 16.47 -2.51 22.18
CA LEU A 207 16.74 -1.41 23.12
C LEU A 207 17.34 -1.87 24.45
N GLN A 208 17.42 -3.20 24.69
CA GLN A 208 17.96 -3.79 25.92
C GLN A 208 19.33 -4.48 25.72
N ALA A 209 19.85 -4.51 24.50
CA ALA A 209 21.16 -5.05 24.14
C ALA A 209 22.14 -3.93 23.73
#